data_c3be72d3b91fbc263af26dfa3d4a6694
#
_entry.id   c3be72d3b91fbc263af26dfa3d4a6694
#
_cell.length_a   1.000
_cell.length_b   1.000
_cell.length_c   1.000
_cell.angle_alpha   90.00
_cell.angle_beta   90.00
_cell.angle_gamma   90.00
#
_symmetry.space_group_name_H-M   'P 1'
#
loop_
_entity.id
_entity.type
_entity.pdbx_description
1 polymer ?
#
loop_
_entity_poly.entity_id
_entity_poly.type
_entity_poly.pdbx_seq_one_letter_code
_entity_poly.pdbx_strand_id
1 'polypeptide(L)'
;MNWQIGGNNMKFLVVGCNGMAGHIISIYLKENGNCVEGYARSSSPYIDTVIGDVNNVELLKKTVVNGNYDSVINCVGLLNQFAEKNKSQAVFVNSYIPHFLADITRDMNTQIIHLSTDCVFSGKKGKYTEDDIPDGLTFYDRTKALGEIVDDKNITLRNSIVGPDIKKSGIGLLNWFLQQDDEVNGYVNSIWTGQTTLQLAKTIEYAAKYKISGLYNCLLYTSDAADEL
;
A
#
# COMPACT_ATOMS: atom_id res chain seq x y z
N MET A 1 19.04 21.46 7.00
CA MET A 1 18.69 22.07 5.70
C MET A 1 17.17 21.98 5.55
N ASN A 2 16.50 23.14 5.63
CA ASN A 2 15.05 23.21 5.40
C ASN A 2 14.78 23.12 3.89
N TRP A 3 14.36 21.97 3.42
CA TRP A 3 13.81 21.82 2.08
C TRP A 3 12.38 22.37 2.08
N GLN A 4 12.24 23.70 1.95
CA GLN A 4 10.97 24.26 1.49
C GLN A 4 10.84 23.93 0.00
N ILE A 5 10.20 22.82 -0.29
CA ILE A 5 9.77 22.47 -1.64
C ILE A 5 8.44 23.22 -1.85
N GLY A 6 8.50 24.36 -2.54
CA GLY A 6 7.32 24.99 -3.12
C GLY A 6 6.69 23.99 -4.08
N GLY A 7 5.76 23.20 -3.61
CA GLY A 7 5.05 22.20 -4.40
C GLY A 7 3.60 22.60 -4.55
N ASN A 8 3.05 22.45 -5.75
CA ASN A 8 1.60 22.45 -5.97
C ASN A 8 1.00 21.44 -4.99
N ASN A 9 0.04 21.88 -4.15
CA ASN A 9 -0.72 20.99 -3.29
C ASN A 9 -1.43 19.96 -4.14
N MET A 10 -1.00 18.69 -4.04
CA MET A 10 -1.64 17.59 -4.75
C MET A 10 -2.89 17.15 -3.99
N LYS A 11 -3.85 16.59 -4.72
CA LYS A 11 -5.07 16.02 -4.15
C LYS A 11 -5.04 14.50 -4.21
N PHE A 12 -5.14 13.86 -3.05
CA PHE A 12 -5.07 12.42 -2.89
C PHE A 12 -6.37 11.83 -2.38
N LEU A 13 -6.75 10.65 -2.91
CA LEU A 13 -7.71 9.76 -2.27
C LEU A 13 -6.97 8.54 -1.71
N VAL A 14 -7.13 8.27 -0.39
CA VAL A 14 -6.55 7.08 0.24
C VAL A 14 -7.66 6.06 0.48
N VAL A 15 -7.73 5.04 -0.38
CA VAL A 15 -8.68 3.93 -0.25
C VAL A 15 -8.14 2.95 0.80
N GLY A 16 -8.88 2.77 1.89
CA GLY A 16 -8.41 2.03 3.07
C GLY A 16 -7.63 2.91 4.06
N CYS A 17 -7.98 4.19 4.18
CA CYS A 17 -7.31 5.19 5.02
C CYS A 17 -7.25 4.86 6.52
N ASN A 18 -8.01 3.89 7.01
CA ASN A 18 -7.98 3.43 8.41
C ASN A 18 -7.14 2.15 8.62
N GLY A 19 -6.47 1.64 7.57
CA GLY A 19 -5.53 0.52 7.68
C GLY A 19 -4.15 0.95 8.17
N MET A 20 -3.27 -0.01 8.50
CA MET A 20 -1.90 0.22 8.99
C MET A 20 -1.08 1.13 8.06
N ALA A 21 -1.10 0.90 6.75
CA ALA A 21 -0.44 1.79 5.79
C ALA A 21 -1.24 3.08 5.58
N GLY A 22 -2.56 2.94 5.33
CA GLY A 22 -3.41 4.05 4.89
C GLY A 22 -3.47 5.22 5.85
N HIS A 23 -3.47 4.99 7.18
CA HIS A 23 -3.53 6.10 8.12
C HIS A 23 -2.22 6.88 8.20
N ILE A 24 -1.07 6.22 8.19
CA ILE A 24 0.24 6.90 8.19
C ILE A 24 0.44 7.66 6.88
N ILE A 25 0.07 7.08 5.74
CA ILE A 25 0.09 7.76 4.43
C ILE A 25 -0.78 9.01 4.48
N SER A 26 -2.00 8.90 5.02
CA SER A 26 -2.94 10.02 5.12
C SER A 26 -2.41 11.16 5.99
N ILE A 27 -1.87 10.83 7.16
CA ILE A 27 -1.28 11.81 8.09
C ILE A 27 -0.09 12.50 7.42
N TYR A 28 0.85 11.71 6.90
CA TYR A 28 2.07 12.23 6.29
C TYR A 28 1.78 13.18 5.11
N LEU A 29 0.92 12.77 4.17
CA LEU A 29 0.57 13.60 3.02
C LEU A 29 -0.10 14.90 3.44
N LYS A 30 -1.01 14.85 4.43
CA LYS A 30 -1.70 16.04 4.96
C LYS A 30 -0.73 16.99 5.65
N GLU A 31 0.20 16.48 6.47
CA GLU A 31 1.22 17.29 7.16
C GLU A 31 2.21 17.94 6.18
N ASN A 32 2.42 17.34 5.00
CA ASN A 32 3.20 17.95 3.91
C ASN A 32 2.38 18.91 3.02
N GLY A 33 1.20 19.33 3.46
CA GLY A 33 0.41 20.38 2.80
C GLY A 33 -0.45 19.89 1.64
N ASN A 34 -0.60 18.58 1.43
CA ASN A 34 -1.47 18.04 0.40
C ASN A 34 -2.93 18.01 0.85
N CYS A 35 -3.87 18.04 -0.11
CA CYS A 35 -5.28 17.80 0.12
C CYS A 35 -5.53 16.28 0.14
N VAL A 36 -5.97 15.74 1.27
CA VAL A 36 -6.12 14.28 1.45
C VAL A 36 -7.54 13.95 1.89
N GLU A 37 -8.20 13.09 1.12
CA GLU A 37 -9.51 12.53 1.43
C GLU A 37 -9.38 11.00 1.57
N GLY A 38 -10.14 10.43 2.47
CA GLY A 38 -10.17 8.98 2.73
C GLY A 38 -11.40 8.31 2.14
N TYR A 39 -11.27 7.02 1.82
CA TYR A 39 -12.40 6.13 1.57
C TYR A 39 -12.27 4.90 2.47
N ALA A 40 -13.21 4.69 3.39
CA ALA A 40 -13.17 3.60 4.34
C ALA A 40 -14.56 3.29 4.91
N ARG A 41 -14.71 2.13 5.57
CA ARG A 41 -15.97 1.67 6.20
C ARG A 41 -16.38 2.49 7.45
N SER A 42 -15.50 3.32 7.95
CA SER A 42 -15.75 4.23 9.07
C SER A 42 -14.95 5.52 8.89
N SER A 43 -15.35 6.59 9.57
CA SER A 43 -14.61 7.85 9.56
C SER A 43 -13.18 7.69 10.07
N SER A 44 -12.26 8.48 9.52
CA SER A 44 -10.90 8.64 10.03
C SER A 44 -10.85 9.79 11.05
N PRO A 45 -10.07 9.67 12.12
CA PRO A 45 -9.84 10.79 13.04
C PRO A 45 -8.86 11.84 12.47
N TYR A 46 -8.21 11.57 11.33
CA TYR A 46 -7.12 12.39 10.79
C TYR A 46 -7.49 13.20 9.55
N ILE A 47 -8.40 12.68 8.73
CA ILE A 47 -8.79 13.26 7.43
C ILE A 47 -10.29 13.09 7.19
N ASP A 48 -10.84 13.93 6.32
CA ASP A 48 -12.21 13.76 5.83
C ASP A 48 -12.33 12.43 5.09
N THR A 49 -13.44 11.73 5.29
CA THR A 49 -13.61 10.36 4.82
C THR A 49 -14.97 10.16 4.18
N VAL A 50 -14.99 9.71 2.94
CA VAL A 50 -16.16 9.10 2.32
C VAL A 50 -16.38 7.72 2.95
N ILE A 51 -17.50 7.55 3.65
CA ILE A 51 -17.82 6.28 4.28
C ILE A 51 -18.39 5.32 3.24
N GLY A 52 -17.66 4.24 2.95
CA GLY A 52 -18.04 3.24 1.97
C GLY A 52 -17.20 1.97 2.09
N ASP A 53 -17.76 0.88 1.56
CA ASP A 53 -17.04 -0.39 1.39
C ASP A 53 -16.65 -0.54 -0.08
N VAL A 54 -15.46 -1.10 -0.36
CA VAL A 54 -14.99 -1.34 -1.74
C VAL A 54 -15.87 -2.32 -2.51
N ASN A 55 -16.69 -3.10 -1.81
CA ASN A 55 -17.73 -3.93 -2.43
C ASN A 55 -18.85 -3.08 -3.09
N ASN A 56 -19.02 -1.83 -2.67
CA ASN A 56 -19.89 -0.88 -3.33
C ASN A 56 -19.11 -0.15 -4.44
N VAL A 57 -18.91 -0.84 -5.56
CA VAL A 57 -18.13 -0.33 -6.69
C VAL A 57 -18.70 0.95 -7.31
N GLU A 58 -20.01 1.14 -7.25
CA GLU A 58 -20.67 2.35 -7.77
C GLU A 58 -20.33 3.58 -6.92
N LEU A 59 -20.35 3.44 -5.59
CA LEU A 59 -19.95 4.52 -4.70
C LEU A 59 -18.46 4.82 -4.85
N LEU A 60 -17.61 3.77 -4.93
CA LEU A 60 -16.17 3.92 -5.14
C LEU A 60 -15.89 4.65 -6.46
N LYS A 61 -16.52 4.22 -7.56
CA LYS A 61 -16.41 4.86 -8.87
C LYS A 61 -16.84 6.33 -8.82
N LYS A 62 -18.01 6.62 -8.24
CA LYS A 62 -18.50 7.98 -8.09
C LYS A 62 -17.51 8.86 -7.31
N THR A 63 -16.95 8.34 -6.23
CA THR A 63 -15.96 9.05 -5.41
C THR A 63 -14.70 9.36 -6.22
N VAL A 64 -14.14 8.37 -6.89
CA VAL A 64 -12.90 8.51 -7.69
C VAL A 64 -13.10 9.48 -8.86
N VAL A 65 -14.16 9.28 -9.65
CA VAL A 65 -14.37 10.05 -10.89
C VAL A 65 -14.73 11.51 -10.61
N ASN A 66 -15.54 11.78 -9.57
CA ASN A 66 -15.98 13.14 -9.25
C ASN A 66 -14.99 13.91 -8.37
N GLY A 67 -14.03 13.23 -7.76
CA GLY A 67 -13.14 13.85 -6.79
C GLY A 67 -11.98 14.66 -7.39
N ASN A 68 -11.69 14.52 -8.69
CA ASN A 68 -10.57 15.20 -9.37
C ASN A 68 -9.25 15.04 -8.60
N TYR A 69 -8.89 13.80 -8.24
CA TYR A 69 -7.64 13.49 -7.55
C TYR A 69 -6.46 13.44 -8.52
N ASP A 70 -5.31 13.92 -8.08
CA ASP A 70 -4.04 13.73 -8.79
C ASP A 70 -3.59 12.26 -8.70
N SER A 71 -3.82 11.64 -7.54
CA SER A 71 -3.55 10.21 -7.36
C SER A 71 -4.54 9.55 -6.39
N VAL A 72 -4.87 8.29 -6.67
CA VAL A 72 -5.64 7.41 -5.79
C VAL A 72 -4.74 6.31 -5.27
N ILE A 73 -4.57 6.26 -3.95
CA ILE A 73 -3.69 5.29 -3.29
C ILE A 73 -4.54 4.12 -2.81
N ASN A 74 -4.33 2.94 -3.38
CA ASN A 74 -5.07 1.73 -3.00
C ASN A 74 -4.32 0.95 -1.91
N CYS A 75 -4.74 1.15 -0.66
CA CYS A 75 -4.21 0.47 0.53
C CYS A 75 -5.08 -0.71 0.98
N VAL A 76 -6.13 -1.06 0.23
CA VAL A 76 -7.01 -2.18 0.63
C VAL A 76 -6.40 -3.50 0.21
N GLY A 77 -6.54 -4.48 1.10
CA GLY A 77 -6.16 -5.85 0.83
C GLY A 77 -6.75 -6.80 1.87
N LEU A 78 -7.11 -7.99 1.44
CA LEU A 78 -7.51 -9.08 2.31
C LEU A 78 -6.30 -9.97 2.59
N LEU A 79 -5.82 -9.95 3.84
CA LEU A 79 -4.53 -10.53 4.23
C LEU A 79 -4.59 -12.04 4.47
N ASN A 80 -3.51 -12.75 4.19
CA ASN A 80 -3.15 -14.12 4.58
C ASN A 80 -4.34 -15.06 4.88
N GLN A 81 -4.56 -15.40 6.15
CA GLN A 81 -5.60 -16.34 6.58
C GLN A 81 -7.04 -15.90 6.22
N PHE A 82 -7.29 -14.60 6.11
CA PHE A 82 -8.60 -14.10 5.67
C PHE A 82 -8.82 -14.36 4.19
N ALA A 83 -7.76 -14.26 3.37
CA ALA A 83 -7.79 -14.59 1.95
C ALA A 83 -8.03 -16.09 1.74
N GLU A 84 -7.41 -16.96 2.53
CA GLU A 84 -7.64 -18.41 2.47
C GLU A 84 -9.07 -18.81 2.84
N LYS A 85 -9.66 -18.13 3.84
CA LYS A 85 -11.03 -18.41 4.29
C LYS A 85 -12.10 -17.86 3.36
N ASN A 86 -11.82 -16.76 2.65
CA ASN A 86 -12.79 -16.03 1.82
C ASN A 86 -12.24 -15.79 0.41
N LYS A 87 -12.05 -16.87 -0.34
CA LYS A 87 -11.37 -16.85 -1.65
C LYS A 87 -12.01 -15.90 -2.67
N SER A 88 -13.32 -15.90 -2.80
CA SER A 88 -14.02 -14.99 -3.71
C SER A 88 -13.81 -13.53 -3.33
N GLN A 89 -13.88 -13.21 -2.04
CA GLN A 89 -13.61 -11.86 -1.54
C GLN A 89 -12.14 -11.45 -1.73
N ALA A 90 -11.20 -12.40 -1.59
CA ALA A 90 -9.79 -12.14 -1.85
C ALA A 90 -9.54 -11.81 -3.34
N VAL A 91 -10.12 -12.57 -4.27
CA VAL A 91 -10.05 -12.25 -5.70
C VAL A 91 -10.65 -10.87 -5.98
N PHE A 92 -11.80 -10.58 -5.37
CA PHE A 92 -12.46 -9.30 -5.57
C PHE A 92 -11.61 -8.13 -5.07
N VAL A 93 -11.16 -8.18 -3.81
CA VAL A 93 -10.45 -7.06 -3.17
C VAL A 93 -9.01 -6.95 -3.66
N ASN A 94 -8.28 -8.08 -3.73
CA ASN A 94 -6.86 -8.08 -4.03
C ASN A 94 -6.55 -7.99 -5.52
N SER A 95 -7.48 -8.48 -6.38
CA SER A 95 -7.24 -8.55 -7.83
C SER A 95 -8.16 -7.62 -8.62
N TYR A 96 -9.49 -7.74 -8.45
CA TYR A 96 -10.44 -6.97 -9.24
C TYR A 96 -10.39 -5.47 -8.93
N ILE A 97 -10.39 -5.07 -7.66
CA ILE A 97 -10.43 -3.64 -7.25
C ILE A 97 -9.24 -2.83 -7.81
N PRO A 98 -7.98 -3.28 -7.77
CA PRO A 98 -6.88 -2.56 -8.39
C PRO A 98 -7.10 -2.28 -9.88
N HIS A 99 -7.46 -3.30 -10.65
CA HIS A 99 -7.74 -3.15 -12.09
C HIS A 99 -8.98 -2.29 -12.35
N PHE A 100 -10.03 -2.43 -11.55
CA PHE A 100 -11.22 -1.57 -11.64
C PHE A 100 -10.86 -0.09 -11.44
N LEU A 101 -9.99 0.25 -10.47
CA LEU A 101 -9.53 1.61 -10.26
C LEU A 101 -8.72 2.12 -11.47
N ALA A 102 -7.85 1.30 -12.04
CA ALA A 102 -7.12 1.64 -13.25
C ALA A 102 -8.04 1.86 -14.45
N ASP A 103 -9.04 1.01 -14.61
CA ASP A 103 -10.01 1.11 -15.72
C ASP A 103 -10.86 2.38 -15.65
N ILE A 104 -11.42 2.72 -14.48
CA ILE A 104 -12.28 3.91 -14.35
C ILE A 104 -11.50 5.22 -14.41
N THR A 105 -10.17 5.18 -14.27
CA THR A 105 -9.30 6.35 -14.39
C THR A 105 -8.52 6.38 -15.70
N ARG A 106 -8.76 5.43 -16.62
CA ARG A 106 -7.96 5.26 -17.86
C ARG A 106 -7.80 6.57 -18.65
N ASP A 107 -8.89 7.29 -18.86
CA ASP A 107 -8.93 8.52 -19.63
C ASP A 107 -8.81 9.79 -18.76
N MET A 108 -8.42 9.64 -17.50
CA MET A 108 -8.23 10.74 -16.56
C MET A 108 -6.74 10.97 -16.30
N ASN A 109 -6.38 12.16 -15.81
CA ASN A 109 -5.02 12.45 -15.35
C ASN A 109 -4.68 11.79 -13.98
N THR A 110 -5.65 11.17 -13.34
CA THR A 110 -5.52 10.52 -12.04
C THR A 110 -4.66 9.27 -12.15
N GLN A 111 -3.58 9.21 -11.38
CA GLN A 111 -2.70 8.05 -11.27
C GLN A 111 -3.19 7.11 -10.16
N ILE A 112 -3.18 5.80 -10.39
CA ILE A 112 -3.37 4.81 -9.34
C ILE A 112 -2.01 4.41 -8.77
N ILE A 113 -1.90 4.45 -7.44
CA ILE A 113 -0.75 3.94 -6.69
C ILE A 113 -1.23 2.72 -5.92
N HIS A 114 -0.87 1.53 -6.40
CA HIS A 114 -1.34 0.27 -5.80
C HIS A 114 -0.27 -0.34 -4.90
N LEU A 115 -0.68 -0.71 -3.66
CA LEU A 115 0.19 -1.44 -2.74
C LEU A 115 0.03 -2.94 -2.96
N SER A 116 1.04 -3.57 -3.55
CA SER A 116 1.23 -5.02 -3.61
C SER A 116 2.09 -5.50 -2.44
N THR A 117 2.65 -6.68 -2.53
CA THR A 117 3.41 -7.32 -1.46
C THR A 117 4.64 -8.06 -2.01
N ASP A 118 5.68 -8.18 -1.20
CA ASP A 118 6.83 -9.06 -1.45
C ASP A 118 6.45 -10.55 -1.40
N CYS A 119 5.34 -10.91 -0.73
CA CYS A 119 4.81 -12.26 -0.68
C CYS A 119 4.37 -12.81 -2.05
N VAL A 120 4.34 -11.99 -3.11
CA VAL A 120 4.18 -12.52 -4.48
C VAL A 120 5.32 -13.48 -4.85
N PHE A 121 6.42 -13.42 -4.12
CA PHE A 121 7.56 -14.31 -4.24
C PHE A 121 7.64 -15.32 -3.11
N SER A 122 8.03 -16.57 -3.43
CA SER A 122 8.15 -17.65 -2.46
C SER A 122 9.39 -17.55 -1.55
N GLY A 123 10.34 -16.69 -1.87
CA GLY A 123 11.63 -16.58 -1.18
C GLY A 123 12.67 -17.63 -1.59
N LYS A 124 12.32 -18.65 -2.39
CA LYS A 124 13.21 -19.78 -2.73
C LYS A 124 14.41 -19.37 -3.57
N LYS A 125 14.22 -18.47 -4.53
CA LYS A 125 15.27 -18.00 -5.43
C LYS A 125 16.22 -17.03 -4.72
N GLY A 126 15.68 -16.14 -3.87
CA GLY A 126 16.40 -14.95 -3.38
C GLY A 126 16.71 -13.94 -4.49
N LYS A 127 17.07 -12.73 -4.11
CA LYS A 127 17.45 -11.64 -5.05
C LYS A 127 16.47 -11.47 -6.21
N TYR A 128 15.18 -11.45 -5.89
CA TYR A 128 14.13 -11.24 -6.89
C TYR A 128 14.17 -9.82 -7.47
N THR A 129 13.94 -9.74 -8.76
CA THR A 129 13.79 -8.48 -9.50
C THR A 129 12.34 -8.29 -9.95
N GLU A 130 12.02 -7.15 -10.52
CA GLU A 130 10.69 -6.85 -11.05
C GLU A 130 10.30 -7.75 -12.22
N ASP A 131 11.29 -8.23 -12.99
CA ASP A 131 11.10 -9.11 -14.15
C ASP A 131 10.85 -10.58 -13.75
N ASP A 132 11.04 -10.93 -12.48
CA ASP A 132 10.79 -12.28 -12.01
C ASP A 132 9.30 -12.59 -11.95
N ILE A 133 8.95 -13.78 -12.41
CA ILE A 133 7.58 -14.28 -12.36
C ILE A 133 7.20 -14.54 -10.89
N PRO A 134 6.07 -13.98 -10.40
CA PRO A 134 5.55 -14.29 -9.09
C PRO A 134 5.33 -15.78 -8.88
N ASP A 135 5.97 -16.35 -7.87
CA ASP A 135 5.94 -17.79 -7.54
C ASP A 135 5.39 -18.08 -6.14
N GLY A 136 4.70 -17.10 -5.52
CA GLY A 136 4.03 -17.23 -4.23
C GLY A 136 2.97 -18.34 -4.23
N LEU A 137 2.87 -19.08 -3.13
CA LEU A 137 2.09 -20.32 -3.09
C LEU A 137 0.71 -20.17 -2.46
N THR A 138 0.55 -19.20 -1.55
CA THR A 138 -0.72 -18.99 -0.86
C THR A 138 -1.77 -18.32 -1.75
N PHE A 139 -3.03 -18.42 -1.37
CA PHE A 139 -4.08 -17.74 -2.12
C PHE A 139 -3.94 -16.20 -2.04
N TYR A 140 -3.45 -15.71 -0.90
CA TYR A 140 -3.10 -14.31 -0.74
C TYR A 140 -2.06 -13.86 -1.76
N ASP A 141 -0.93 -14.56 -1.84
CA ASP A 141 0.18 -14.23 -2.75
C ASP A 141 -0.29 -14.15 -4.20
N ARG A 142 -1.04 -15.18 -4.63
CA ARG A 142 -1.58 -15.29 -6.00
C ARG A 142 -2.60 -14.20 -6.32
N THR A 143 -3.48 -13.87 -5.39
CA THR A 143 -4.47 -12.81 -5.62
C THR A 143 -3.85 -11.43 -5.62
N LYS A 144 -2.80 -11.20 -4.82
CA LYS A 144 -2.03 -9.95 -4.85
C LYS A 144 -1.24 -9.83 -6.16
N ALA A 145 -0.55 -10.88 -6.60
CA ALA A 145 0.14 -10.88 -7.88
C ALA A 145 -0.80 -10.62 -9.07
N LEU A 146 -1.99 -11.25 -9.07
CA LEU A 146 -3.01 -11.02 -10.11
C LEU A 146 -3.55 -9.58 -10.10
N GLY A 147 -3.48 -8.87 -8.98
CA GLY A 147 -3.94 -7.49 -8.84
C GLY A 147 -2.88 -6.44 -9.20
N GLU A 148 -1.67 -6.82 -9.56
CA GLU A 148 -0.62 -5.88 -9.93
C GLU A 148 -0.94 -5.19 -11.26
N ILE A 149 -0.91 -3.86 -11.22
CA ILE A 149 -1.12 -3.00 -12.40
C ILE A 149 0.25 -2.69 -12.97
N VAL A 150 0.45 -3.03 -14.25
CA VAL A 150 1.70 -2.78 -14.96
C VAL A 150 1.37 -2.05 -16.26
N ASP A 151 1.51 -0.73 -16.24
CA ASP A 151 1.27 0.15 -17.37
C ASP A 151 2.17 1.40 -17.29
N ASP A 152 2.07 2.31 -18.25
CA ASP A 152 2.88 3.52 -18.36
C ASP A 152 2.32 4.73 -17.58
N LYS A 153 1.23 4.56 -16.84
CA LYS A 153 0.57 5.62 -16.07
C LYS A 153 0.54 5.33 -14.56
N ASN A 154 0.15 4.11 -14.20
CA ASN A 154 -0.06 3.70 -12.82
C ASN A 154 1.22 3.09 -12.23
N ILE A 155 1.28 3.02 -10.90
CA ILE A 155 2.41 2.38 -10.22
C ILE A 155 1.93 1.31 -9.26
N THR A 156 2.58 0.17 -9.29
CA THR A 156 2.45 -0.90 -8.29
C THR A 156 3.73 -0.99 -7.47
N LEU A 157 3.59 -0.95 -6.14
CA LEU A 157 4.68 -1.08 -5.19
C LEU A 157 4.56 -2.42 -4.46
N ARG A 158 5.45 -3.36 -4.75
CA ARG A 158 5.63 -4.60 -3.96
C ARG A 158 6.39 -4.22 -2.70
N ASN A 159 5.75 -4.33 -1.56
CA ASN A 159 6.34 -3.89 -0.30
C ASN A 159 6.08 -4.89 0.83
N SER A 160 7.00 -4.88 1.80
CA SER A 160 6.80 -5.43 3.13
C SER A 160 6.93 -4.28 4.12
N ILE A 161 5.95 -4.11 4.98
CA ILE A 161 5.88 -2.91 5.82
C ILE A 161 5.67 -3.24 7.29
N VAL A 162 6.24 -2.38 8.13
CA VAL A 162 6.01 -2.37 9.56
C VAL A 162 5.59 -0.97 10.01
N GLY A 163 4.60 -0.90 10.88
CA GLY A 163 4.14 0.36 11.44
C GLY A 163 3.04 0.16 12.47
N PRO A 164 2.62 1.23 13.14
CA PRO A 164 1.55 1.17 14.12
C PRO A 164 0.20 0.88 13.45
N ASP A 165 -0.67 0.18 14.16
CA ASP A 165 -2.08 0.10 13.84
C ASP A 165 -2.87 1.17 14.60
N ILE A 166 -3.93 1.73 14.00
CA ILE A 166 -4.84 2.66 14.71
C ILE A 166 -5.51 1.96 15.90
N LYS A 167 -5.88 0.68 15.71
CA LYS A 167 -6.54 -0.11 16.73
C LYS A 167 -5.52 -0.82 17.60
N LYS A 168 -5.65 -0.74 18.93
CA LYS A 168 -4.83 -1.52 19.86
C LYS A 168 -4.88 -3.04 19.62
N SER A 169 -6.02 -3.53 19.10
CA SER A 169 -6.20 -4.93 18.69
C SER A 169 -5.67 -5.21 17.27
N GLY A 170 -4.87 -4.33 16.70
CA GLY A 170 -4.25 -4.52 15.40
C GLY A 170 -3.33 -5.74 15.38
N ILE A 171 -3.29 -6.42 14.22
CA ILE A 171 -2.55 -7.67 14.02
C ILE A 171 -1.13 -7.44 13.46
N GLY A 172 -0.73 -6.18 13.30
CA GLY A 172 0.59 -5.83 12.78
C GLY A 172 1.73 -6.27 13.72
N LEU A 173 2.87 -6.61 13.15
CA LEU A 173 4.05 -7.09 13.87
C LEU A 173 4.47 -6.14 15.00
N LEU A 174 4.44 -4.83 14.74
CA LEU A 174 4.81 -3.83 15.76
C LEU A 174 3.83 -3.86 16.94
N ASN A 175 2.53 -3.90 16.67
CA ASN A 175 1.53 -3.97 17.74
C ASN A 175 1.65 -5.26 18.55
N TRP A 176 1.87 -6.39 17.86
CA TRP A 176 2.12 -7.65 18.52
C TRP A 176 3.35 -7.56 19.46
N PHE A 177 4.46 -7.02 18.96
CA PHE A 177 5.70 -6.89 19.74
C PHE A 177 5.52 -5.98 20.96
N LEU A 178 4.86 -4.83 20.80
CA LEU A 178 4.63 -3.88 21.88
C LEU A 178 3.66 -4.40 22.99
N GLN A 179 2.95 -5.49 22.73
CA GLN A 179 2.04 -6.13 23.70
C GLN A 179 2.69 -7.29 24.44
N GLN A 180 3.96 -7.60 24.18
CA GLN A 180 4.66 -8.66 24.90
C GLN A 180 5.22 -8.11 26.23
N ASP A 181 4.90 -8.77 27.32
CA ASP A 181 5.42 -8.44 28.64
C ASP A 181 6.69 -9.26 28.98
N ASP A 182 6.93 -10.36 28.26
CA ASP A 182 8.03 -11.30 28.46
C ASP A 182 9.05 -11.25 27.30
N GLU A 183 10.16 -11.98 27.47
CA GLU A 183 11.16 -12.17 26.42
C GLU A 183 10.55 -12.88 25.21
N VAL A 184 10.84 -12.37 24.02
CA VAL A 184 10.44 -12.98 22.75
C VAL A 184 11.64 -13.45 21.97
N ASN A 185 11.52 -14.59 21.30
CA ASN A 185 12.57 -15.12 20.43
C ASN A 185 12.66 -14.31 19.13
N GLY A 186 13.88 -13.89 18.76
CA GLY A 186 14.18 -13.31 17.47
C GLY A 186 14.63 -14.36 16.45
N TYR A 187 14.35 -14.10 15.18
CA TYR A 187 14.76 -14.99 14.08
C TYR A 187 16.05 -14.45 13.45
N VAL A 188 17.19 -15.08 13.74
CA VAL A 188 18.52 -14.63 13.23
C VAL A 188 18.74 -14.88 11.75
N ASN A 189 17.98 -15.78 11.13
CA ASN A 189 18.09 -16.12 9.69
C ASN A 189 16.95 -15.56 8.84
N SER A 190 16.09 -14.71 9.42
CA SER A 190 14.99 -14.09 8.69
C SER A 190 15.45 -12.73 8.15
N ILE A 191 16.01 -12.75 6.95
CA ILE A 191 16.42 -11.51 6.28
C ILE A 191 15.16 -10.77 5.81
N TRP A 192 15.03 -9.52 6.20
CA TRP A 192 13.91 -8.68 5.85
C TRP A 192 14.38 -7.33 5.31
N THR A 193 13.95 -6.99 4.10
CA THR A 193 14.29 -5.75 3.40
C THR A 193 13.11 -4.76 3.34
N GLY A 194 12.10 -4.98 4.14
CA GLY A 194 10.91 -4.13 4.20
C GLY A 194 11.19 -2.75 4.79
N GLN A 195 10.16 -1.92 4.80
CA GLN A 195 10.25 -0.53 5.23
C GLN A 195 9.18 -0.16 6.26
N THR A 196 9.35 0.99 6.90
CA THR A 196 8.30 1.53 7.76
C THR A 196 7.15 2.09 6.92
N THR A 197 5.94 2.13 7.49
CA THR A 197 4.79 2.79 6.85
C THR A 197 5.05 4.27 6.58
N LEU A 198 5.89 4.94 7.39
CA LEU A 198 6.31 6.32 7.15
C LEU A 198 7.24 6.44 5.93
N GLN A 199 8.19 5.52 5.77
CA GLN A 199 9.06 5.52 4.58
C GLN A 199 8.26 5.22 3.32
N LEU A 200 7.29 4.30 3.38
CA LEU A 200 6.36 4.05 2.28
C LEU A 200 5.56 5.32 1.91
N ALA A 201 5.08 6.08 2.89
CA ALA A 201 4.37 7.34 2.63
C ALA A 201 5.23 8.36 1.86
N LYS A 202 6.52 8.49 2.23
CA LYS A 202 7.49 9.33 1.49
C LYS A 202 7.69 8.85 0.06
N THR A 203 7.84 7.55 -0.14
CA THR A 203 7.96 6.92 -1.47
C THR A 203 6.73 7.21 -2.34
N ILE A 204 5.53 7.09 -1.77
CA ILE A 204 4.26 7.36 -2.45
C ILE A 204 4.17 8.83 -2.88
N GLU A 205 4.48 9.78 -1.99
CA GLU A 205 4.48 11.20 -2.34
C GLU A 205 5.46 11.50 -3.47
N TYR A 206 6.66 10.93 -3.40
CA TYR A 206 7.66 11.06 -4.46
C TYR A 206 7.17 10.50 -5.78
N ALA A 207 6.63 9.28 -5.77
CA ALA A 207 6.10 8.63 -6.97
C ALA A 207 4.96 9.43 -7.62
N ALA A 208 4.03 9.94 -6.80
CA ALA A 208 2.93 10.78 -7.27
C ALA A 208 3.42 12.10 -7.88
N LYS A 209 4.36 12.79 -7.20
CA LYS A 209 4.92 14.06 -7.63
C LYS A 209 5.64 13.98 -8.97
N TYR A 210 6.39 12.91 -9.19
CA TYR A 210 7.17 12.71 -10.41
C TYR A 210 6.50 11.80 -11.44
N LYS A 211 5.22 11.41 -11.18
CA LYS A 211 4.43 10.54 -12.06
C LYS A 211 5.17 9.27 -12.46
N ILE A 212 5.85 8.65 -11.48
CA ILE A 212 6.57 7.40 -11.69
C ILE A 212 5.55 6.28 -11.95
N SER A 213 5.72 5.52 -13.01
CA SER A 213 4.81 4.44 -13.43
C SER A 213 5.53 3.10 -13.51
N GLY A 214 4.76 2.01 -13.55
CA GLY A 214 5.28 0.66 -13.66
C GLY A 214 5.23 -0.13 -12.35
N LEU A 215 6.04 -1.17 -12.25
CA LEU A 215 6.11 -2.10 -11.13
C LEU A 215 7.47 -2.02 -10.44
N TYR A 216 7.49 -1.89 -9.12
CA TYR A 216 8.72 -1.76 -8.34
C TYR A 216 8.71 -2.64 -7.09
N ASN A 217 9.84 -3.30 -6.82
CA ASN A 217 10.14 -3.89 -5.52
C ASN A 217 10.54 -2.77 -4.57
N CYS A 218 9.61 -2.33 -3.73
CA CYS A 218 9.77 -1.18 -2.86
C CYS A 218 10.45 -1.59 -1.55
N LEU A 219 11.77 -1.58 -1.55
CA LEU A 219 12.63 -2.08 -0.50
C LEU A 219 13.50 -0.97 0.08
N LEU A 220 13.98 -1.14 1.33
CA LEU A 220 15.07 -0.34 1.86
C LEU A 220 16.40 -0.97 1.42
N TYR A 221 17.09 -0.29 0.52
CA TYR A 221 18.52 -0.52 0.32
C TYR A 221 19.28 0.28 1.36
N THR A 222 19.84 -0.41 2.34
CA THR A 222 20.95 0.16 3.13
C THR A 222 22.23 -0.30 2.43
N SER A 223 22.82 0.60 1.64
CA SER A 223 24.09 0.35 0.94
C SER A 223 25.24 -0.01 1.89
N ASP A 224 25.09 0.30 3.17
CA ASP A 224 26.16 0.18 4.17
C ASP A 224 26.07 -1.11 5.01
N ALA A 225 24.98 -1.86 4.95
CA ALA A 225 24.84 -3.10 5.75
C ALA A 225 25.16 -4.39 4.98
N ALA A 226 25.31 -4.32 3.65
CA ALA A 226 25.58 -5.49 2.82
C ALA A 226 27.07 -5.67 2.53
N ASP A 227 27.91 -4.66 2.73
CA ASP A 227 29.34 -4.68 2.45
C ASP A 227 30.22 -4.97 3.70
N GLU A 228 29.60 -5.10 4.91
CA GLU A 228 30.30 -5.35 6.16
C GLU A 228 30.01 -6.73 6.80
N LEU A 229 29.44 -7.69 6.05
CA LEU A 229 29.22 -9.07 6.57
C LEU A 229 29.95 -10.10 5.73
#